data_f79ac4aaea9b770802f46caf2b6a3186
#
_entry.id   f79ac4aaea9b770802f46caf2b6a3186
#
_cell.length_a   1.000
_cell.length_b   1.000
_cell.length_c   1.000
_cell.angle_alpha   90.00
_cell.angle_beta   90.00
_cell.angle_gamma   90.00
#
_symmetry.space_group_name_H-M   'P 1'
#
loop_
_entity.id
_entity.type
_entity.pdbx_description
1 polymer ?
#
loop_
_entity_poly.entity_id
_entity_poly.type
_entity_poly.pdbx_seq_one_letter_code
_entity_poly.pdbx_strand_id
1 'polypeptide(L)'
;MRIIRNPKNNPYWIVITVFLLIFLMVGVLCLQYYKGLQSTIKNESHEYLQEISRQIAGNASRNIQDNFAVLGTISSVLKSSGVKTYEALQPEVLAQQTFWNYKDILLIDGNGNAYDAHGNVVLLSGDEYLREAVVNRRRAMSPSQVINGTECIVFVIPLNGLVINGTPMYALAATYDLATFDHIISVNVFSGRGYVHIIQKDGAMVIRSSSQYAPQTGYNLLSSLSSVMMEDGMSLPQIKADMGMGNSGVVAYSDKEGRRVYMAYTPLGNSEWYLMGFVPVEVVNAKSELLMRTTLLLCAAITLAFAMLVAYQML
;
A
#
# COMPACT_ATOMS: atom_id res chain seq x y z
N MET A 1 -23.48 -11.92 82.48
CA MET A 1 -22.18 -12.39 81.95
C MET A 1 -22.32 -12.45 80.45
N ARG A 2 -21.88 -11.38 79.71
CA ARG A 2 -21.94 -11.29 78.24
C ARG A 2 -20.68 -11.96 77.70
N ILE A 3 -20.85 -13.10 77.03
CA ILE A 3 -19.74 -13.79 76.37
C ILE A 3 -19.40 -12.95 75.11
N ILE A 4 -18.30 -12.28 75.18
CA ILE A 4 -17.68 -11.58 74.02
C ILE A 4 -17.16 -12.68 73.08
N ARG A 5 -17.93 -12.99 72.01
CA ARG A 5 -17.50 -13.87 70.94
C ARG A 5 -16.33 -13.21 70.18
N ASN A 6 -15.17 -13.81 70.32
CA ASN A 6 -13.98 -13.35 69.64
C ASN A 6 -14.14 -13.45 68.12
N PRO A 7 -14.07 -12.35 67.35
CA PRO A 7 -14.38 -12.38 65.91
C PRO A 7 -13.36 -13.13 65.06
N LYS A 8 -12.24 -13.57 65.61
CA LYS A 8 -11.14 -14.23 64.90
C LYS A 8 -11.34 -15.70 64.54
N ASN A 9 -12.39 -16.37 64.99
CA ASN A 9 -12.64 -17.80 64.74
C ASN A 9 -13.96 -18.09 64.02
N ASN A 10 -14.42 -17.20 63.16
CA ASN A 10 -15.62 -17.46 62.38
C ASN A 10 -15.20 -18.12 61.07
N PRO A 11 -15.53 -19.41 60.79
CA PRO A 11 -15.09 -20.13 59.59
C PRO A 11 -15.49 -19.42 58.29
N TYR A 12 -16.50 -18.57 58.35
CA TYR A 12 -16.93 -17.74 57.20
C TYR A 12 -15.87 -16.74 56.71
N TRP A 13 -15.03 -16.18 57.63
CA TRP A 13 -13.97 -15.27 57.22
C TRP A 13 -12.87 -15.95 56.39
N ILE A 14 -12.54 -17.19 56.71
CA ILE A 14 -11.58 -17.99 55.97
C ILE A 14 -12.13 -18.27 54.57
N VAL A 15 -13.39 -18.68 54.50
CA VAL A 15 -14.07 -18.94 53.23
C VAL A 15 -14.10 -17.68 52.36
N ILE A 16 -14.51 -16.53 52.91
CA ILE A 16 -14.53 -15.24 52.19
C ILE A 16 -13.13 -14.88 51.69
N THR A 17 -12.08 -15.04 52.52
CA THR A 17 -10.71 -14.70 52.12
C THR A 17 -10.23 -15.60 50.99
N VAL A 18 -10.50 -16.90 51.02
CA VAL A 18 -10.13 -17.85 49.97
C VAL A 18 -10.85 -17.50 48.65
N PHE A 19 -12.15 -17.17 48.71
CA PHE A 19 -12.92 -16.75 47.55
C PHE A 19 -12.40 -15.43 46.96
N LEU A 20 -12.03 -14.47 47.80
CA LEU A 20 -11.48 -13.18 47.33
C LEU A 20 -10.12 -13.38 46.67
N LEU A 21 -9.27 -14.30 47.19
CA LEU A 21 -8.02 -14.67 46.55
C LEU A 21 -8.23 -15.34 45.18
N ILE A 22 -9.18 -16.28 45.09
CA ILE A 22 -9.50 -16.93 43.79
C ILE A 22 -10.05 -15.90 42.81
N PHE A 23 -10.93 -15.00 43.22
CA PHE A 23 -11.48 -13.93 42.36
C PHE A 23 -10.38 -13.01 41.84
N LEU A 24 -9.46 -12.62 42.72
CA LEU A 24 -8.31 -11.78 42.35
C LEU A 24 -7.37 -12.53 41.38
N MET A 25 -7.12 -13.81 41.60
CA MET A 25 -6.32 -14.65 40.71
C MET A 25 -6.96 -14.78 39.33
N VAL A 26 -8.26 -15.04 39.24
CA VAL A 26 -9.00 -15.09 37.98
C VAL A 26 -8.93 -13.74 37.28
N GLY A 27 -9.11 -12.62 37.97
CA GLY A 27 -8.99 -11.28 37.42
C GLY A 27 -7.61 -11.01 36.80
N VAL A 28 -6.55 -11.41 37.54
CA VAL A 28 -5.16 -11.27 37.03
C VAL A 28 -4.95 -12.13 35.78
N LEU A 29 -5.42 -13.37 35.76
CA LEU A 29 -5.32 -14.26 34.59
C LEU A 29 -6.08 -13.71 33.39
N CYS A 30 -7.28 -13.18 33.59
CA CYS A 30 -8.06 -12.53 32.53
C CYS A 30 -7.31 -11.31 31.97
N LEU A 31 -6.72 -10.48 32.80
CA LEU A 31 -5.93 -9.33 32.37
C LEU A 31 -4.66 -9.72 31.59
N GLN A 32 -3.96 -10.76 32.05
CA GLN A 32 -2.78 -11.29 31.35
C GLN A 32 -3.18 -11.86 29.97
N TYR A 33 -4.25 -12.64 29.93
CA TYR A 33 -4.78 -13.20 28.70
C TYR A 33 -5.19 -12.10 27.71
N TYR A 34 -5.89 -11.07 28.19
CA TYR A 34 -6.29 -9.93 27.37
C TYR A 34 -5.09 -9.19 26.75
N LYS A 35 -4.05 -8.91 27.56
CA LYS A 35 -2.82 -8.28 27.05
C LYS A 35 -2.09 -9.17 26.04
N GLY A 36 -2.01 -10.47 26.30
CA GLY A 36 -1.42 -11.44 25.38
C GLY A 36 -2.17 -11.48 24.05
N LEU A 37 -3.52 -11.51 24.09
CA LEU A 37 -4.35 -11.51 22.89
C LEU A 37 -4.18 -10.24 22.07
N GLN A 38 -4.11 -9.07 22.70
CA GLN A 38 -3.85 -7.81 21.98
C GLN A 38 -2.49 -7.82 21.26
N SER A 39 -1.44 -8.31 21.92
CA SER A 39 -0.11 -8.43 21.31
C SER A 39 -0.11 -9.41 20.13
N THR A 40 -0.77 -10.55 20.27
CA THR A 40 -0.88 -11.55 19.20
C THR A 40 -1.64 -10.96 17.99
N ILE A 41 -2.79 -10.34 18.22
CA ILE A 41 -3.58 -9.69 17.15
C ILE A 41 -2.75 -8.65 16.41
N LYS A 42 -2.00 -7.83 17.13
CA LYS A 42 -1.15 -6.81 16.53
C LYS A 42 -0.06 -7.43 15.65
N ASN A 43 0.64 -8.46 16.15
CA ASN A 43 1.70 -9.13 15.40
C ASN A 43 1.15 -9.83 14.15
N GLU A 44 0.04 -10.57 14.27
CA GLU A 44 -0.63 -11.20 13.14
C GLU A 44 -1.09 -10.17 12.10
N SER A 45 -1.61 -9.02 12.54
CA SER A 45 -2.00 -7.94 11.65
C SER A 45 -0.81 -7.35 10.90
N HIS A 46 0.33 -7.16 11.57
CA HIS A 46 1.56 -6.68 10.93
C HIS A 46 2.10 -7.68 9.90
N GLU A 47 2.17 -8.96 10.24
CA GLU A 47 2.61 -10.02 9.32
C GLU A 47 1.67 -10.13 8.10
N TYR A 48 0.37 -10.13 8.33
CA TYR A 48 -0.64 -10.14 7.28
C TYR A 48 -0.50 -8.95 6.32
N LEU A 49 -0.37 -7.74 6.87
CA LEU A 49 -0.22 -6.53 6.07
C LEU A 49 1.08 -6.50 5.29
N GLN A 50 2.16 -6.97 5.88
CA GLN A 50 3.45 -7.07 5.22
C GLN A 50 3.40 -8.06 4.05
N GLU A 51 2.76 -9.21 4.24
CA GLU A 51 2.61 -10.23 3.18
C GLU A 51 1.72 -9.72 2.04
N ILE A 52 0.56 -9.15 2.35
CA ILE A 52 -0.33 -8.55 1.34
C ILE A 52 0.38 -7.43 0.58
N SER A 53 1.12 -6.56 1.26
CA SER A 53 1.87 -5.48 0.62
C SER A 53 2.97 -6.00 -0.31
N ARG A 54 3.66 -7.09 0.06
CA ARG A 54 4.62 -7.75 -0.83
C ARG A 54 3.94 -8.34 -2.06
N GLN A 55 2.78 -8.97 -1.91
CA GLN A 55 2.03 -9.53 -3.05
C GLN A 55 1.60 -8.43 -4.01
N ILE A 56 1.07 -7.32 -3.50
CA ILE A 56 0.67 -6.17 -4.31
C ILE A 56 1.90 -5.56 -5.01
N ALA A 57 2.99 -5.34 -4.28
CA ALA A 57 4.23 -4.82 -4.85
C ALA A 57 4.81 -5.75 -5.93
N GLY A 58 4.74 -7.06 -5.71
CA GLY A 58 5.13 -8.06 -6.70
C GLY A 58 4.26 -8.02 -7.95
N ASN A 59 2.95 -7.86 -7.81
CA ASN A 59 2.01 -7.72 -8.93
C ASN A 59 2.27 -6.42 -9.71
N ALA A 60 2.42 -5.29 -9.00
CA ALA A 60 2.75 -4.01 -9.61
C ALA A 60 4.08 -4.06 -10.37
N SER A 61 5.11 -4.66 -9.77
CA SER A 61 6.42 -4.81 -10.39
C SER A 61 6.36 -5.69 -11.65
N ARG A 62 5.61 -6.79 -11.62
CA ARG A 62 5.39 -7.63 -12.82
C ARG A 62 4.67 -6.86 -13.92
N ASN A 63 3.58 -6.14 -13.58
CA ASN A 63 2.85 -5.35 -14.55
C ASN A 63 3.73 -4.28 -15.22
N ILE A 64 4.57 -3.60 -14.45
CA ILE A 64 5.55 -2.64 -14.98
C ILE A 64 6.54 -3.34 -15.94
N GLN A 65 7.05 -4.51 -15.58
CA GLN A 65 7.98 -5.27 -16.41
C GLN A 65 7.32 -5.77 -17.70
N ASP A 66 6.08 -6.24 -17.61
CA ASP A 66 5.29 -6.71 -18.76
C ASP A 66 5.06 -5.57 -19.76
N ASN A 67 4.73 -4.37 -19.29
CA ASN A 67 4.60 -3.19 -20.17
C ASN A 67 5.91 -2.87 -20.91
N PHE A 68 7.06 -2.96 -20.22
CA PHE A 68 8.35 -2.78 -20.91
C PHE A 68 8.66 -3.88 -21.91
N ALA A 69 8.30 -5.13 -21.63
CA ALA A 69 8.46 -6.25 -22.55
C ALA A 69 7.58 -6.10 -23.79
N VAL A 70 6.34 -5.67 -23.61
CA VAL A 70 5.42 -5.34 -24.70
C VAL A 70 5.98 -4.25 -25.59
N LEU A 71 6.45 -3.14 -25.02
CA LEU A 71 7.10 -2.06 -25.79
C LEU A 71 8.32 -2.57 -26.57
N GLY A 72 9.10 -3.50 -25.97
CA GLY A 72 10.21 -4.16 -26.66
C GLY A 72 9.75 -4.93 -27.90
N THR A 73 8.62 -5.64 -27.79
CA THR A 73 8.00 -6.35 -28.90
C THR A 73 7.54 -5.38 -29.99
N ILE A 74 6.81 -4.33 -29.62
CA ILE A 74 6.36 -3.28 -30.55
C ILE A 74 7.56 -2.64 -31.26
N SER A 75 8.63 -2.31 -30.53
CA SER A 75 9.87 -1.80 -31.11
C SER A 75 10.45 -2.73 -32.19
N SER A 76 10.41 -4.04 -31.94
CA SER A 76 10.90 -5.03 -32.89
C SER A 76 10.03 -5.12 -34.12
N VAL A 77 8.70 -5.07 -33.97
CA VAL A 77 7.74 -5.05 -35.08
C VAL A 77 7.95 -3.81 -35.94
N LEU A 78 8.02 -2.63 -35.34
CA LEU A 78 8.22 -1.37 -36.08
C LEU A 78 9.55 -1.33 -36.84
N LYS A 79 10.60 -1.92 -36.31
CA LYS A 79 11.90 -2.03 -37.02
C LYS A 79 11.82 -3.00 -38.20
N SER A 80 11.14 -4.13 -38.03
CA SER A 80 11.06 -5.17 -39.08
C SER A 80 10.12 -4.77 -40.23
N SER A 81 9.13 -3.89 -39.98
CA SER A 81 8.20 -3.41 -40.99
C SER A 81 8.87 -2.54 -42.07
N GLY A 82 10.05 -1.98 -41.79
CA GLY A 82 10.78 -1.11 -42.70
C GLY A 82 10.06 0.21 -43.03
N VAL A 83 9.11 0.60 -42.20
CA VAL A 83 8.29 1.84 -42.36
C VAL A 83 9.18 3.07 -42.21
N LYS A 84 8.98 4.06 -43.10
CA LYS A 84 9.75 5.31 -43.14
C LYS A 84 8.92 6.59 -43.05
N THR A 85 7.61 6.47 -43.07
CA THR A 85 6.68 7.63 -43.02
C THR A 85 5.61 7.39 -41.98
N TYR A 86 5.00 8.47 -41.43
CA TYR A 86 3.90 8.36 -40.47
C TYR A 86 2.66 7.71 -41.09
N GLU A 87 2.36 7.97 -42.36
CA GLU A 87 1.20 7.37 -43.07
C GLU A 87 1.31 5.84 -43.11
N ALA A 88 2.50 5.32 -43.38
CA ALA A 88 2.74 3.87 -43.39
C ALA A 88 2.87 3.27 -41.99
N LEU A 89 3.29 4.07 -40.99
CA LEU A 89 3.43 3.68 -39.60
C LEU A 89 2.09 3.60 -38.87
N GLN A 90 1.16 4.48 -39.17
CA GLN A 90 -0.11 4.66 -38.47
C GLN A 90 -0.92 3.37 -38.28
N PRO A 91 -1.20 2.56 -39.34
CA PRO A 91 -1.99 1.33 -39.13
C PRO A 91 -1.36 0.37 -38.17
N GLU A 92 -0.03 0.24 -38.21
CA GLU A 92 0.72 -0.68 -37.33
C GLU A 92 0.69 -0.21 -35.89
N VAL A 93 0.94 1.07 -35.64
CA VAL A 93 0.90 1.65 -34.29
C VAL A 93 -0.50 1.58 -33.71
N LEU A 94 -1.55 1.93 -34.47
CA LEU A 94 -2.92 1.88 -33.97
C LEU A 94 -3.37 0.44 -33.68
N ALA A 95 -2.94 -0.55 -34.47
CA ALA A 95 -3.21 -1.96 -34.17
C ALA A 95 -2.58 -2.39 -32.86
N GLN A 96 -1.32 -2.04 -32.60
CA GLN A 96 -0.63 -2.33 -31.35
C GLN A 96 -1.25 -1.58 -30.16
N GLN A 97 -1.59 -0.33 -30.36
CA GLN A 97 -2.26 0.50 -29.35
C GLN A 97 -3.59 -0.12 -28.90
N THR A 98 -4.43 -0.53 -29.83
CA THR A 98 -5.71 -1.17 -29.55
C THR A 98 -5.53 -2.53 -28.87
N PHE A 99 -4.61 -3.35 -29.38
CA PHE A 99 -4.38 -4.71 -28.86
C PHE A 99 -3.91 -4.72 -27.42
N TRP A 100 -2.99 -3.78 -27.05
CA TRP A 100 -2.41 -3.70 -25.71
C TRP A 100 -3.11 -2.72 -24.79
N ASN A 101 -4.19 -2.10 -25.25
CA ASN A 101 -4.97 -1.11 -24.48
C ASN A 101 -4.14 0.09 -24.02
N TYR A 102 -3.17 0.52 -24.82
CA TYR A 102 -2.49 1.78 -24.59
C TYR A 102 -3.34 2.96 -25.10
N LYS A 103 -3.27 4.09 -24.41
CA LYS A 103 -3.94 5.30 -24.86
C LYS A 103 -3.27 5.87 -26.11
N ASP A 104 -1.94 6.00 -26.06
CA ASP A 104 -1.12 6.41 -27.18
C ASP A 104 0.18 5.61 -27.21
N ILE A 105 0.74 5.39 -28.40
CA ILE A 105 2.11 4.95 -28.63
C ILE A 105 2.83 6.09 -29.33
N LEU A 106 3.94 6.54 -28.75
CA LEU A 106 4.66 7.74 -29.18
C LEU A 106 6.09 7.39 -29.60
N LEU A 107 6.56 8.05 -30.65
CA LEU A 107 7.96 8.04 -31.06
C LEU A 107 8.65 9.31 -30.56
N ILE A 108 9.85 9.17 -30.03
CA ILE A 108 10.59 10.27 -29.40
C ILE A 108 11.89 10.50 -30.17
N ASP A 109 12.11 11.74 -30.60
CA ASP A 109 13.32 12.16 -31.30
C ASP A 109 14.51 12.42 -30.35
N GLY A 110 15.66 12.81 -30.89
CA GLY A 110 16.87 13.10 -30.11
C GLY A 110 16.77 14.35 -29.22
N ASN A 111 15.79 15.23 -29.47
CA ASN A 111 15.53 16.43 -28.69
C ASN A 111 14.51 16.20 -27.59
N GLY A 112 13.91 14.99 -27.51
CA GLY A 112 12.86 14.65 -26.54
C GLY A 112 11.44 15.03 -27.00
N ASN A 113 11.24 15.45 -28.24
CA ASN A 113 9.91 15.68 -28.78
C ASN A 113 9.22 14.34 -29.01
N ALA A 114 7.99 14.20 -28.54
CA ALA A 114 7.17 13.00 -28.73
C ALA A 114 6.14 13.21 -29.83
N TYR A 115 5.99 12.22 -30.69
CA TYR A 115 5.09 12.24 -31.83
C TYR A 115 4.12 11.06 -31.79
N ASP A 116 2.84 11.32 -32.03
CA ASP A 116 1.81 10.28 -32.12
C ASP A 116 1.90 9.52 -33.48
N ALA A 117 0.98 8.58 -33.70
CA ALA A 117 0.91 7.78 -34.91
C ALA A 117 0.67 8.63 -36.18
N HIS A 118 0.15 9.86 -36.06
CA HIS A 118 -0.11 10.79 -37.15
C HIS A 118 1.04 11.78 -37.36
N GLY A 119 2.06 11.77 -36.49
CA GLY A 119 3.15 12.73 -36.50
C GLY A 119 2.84 14.05 -35.78
N ASN A 120 1.75 14.13 -35.03
CA ASN A 120 1.46 15.31 -34.21
C ASN A 120 2.33 15.28 -32.95
N VAL A 121 2.77 16.46 -32.51
CA VAL A 121 3.54 16.61 -31.28
C VAL A 121 2.63 16.44 -30.06
N VAL A 122 3.04 15.56 -29.18
CA VAL A 122 2.40 15.34 -27.88
C VAL A 122 3.31 15.90 -26.77
N LEU A 123 2.75 16.79 -25.95
CA LEU A 123 3.51 17.38 -24.85
C LEU A 123 3.61 16.40 -23.67
N LEU A 124 4.81 15.98 -23.36
CA LEU A 124 5.13 15.18 -22.20
C LEU A 124 5.78 16.05 -21.12
N SER A 125 5.41 15.85 -19.86
CA SER A 125 5.99 16.57 -18.72
C SER A 125 7.08 15.73 -18.05
N GLY A 126 8.19 16.38 -17.65
CA GLY A 126 9.29 15.77 -16.92
C GLY A 126 10.41 15.26 -17.83
N ASP A 127 11.57 15.91 -17.71
CA ASP A 127 12.72 15.65 -18.58
C ASP A 127 13.53 14.41 -18.15
N GLU A 128 13.40 13.98 -16.88
CA GLU A 128 14.28 12.96 -16.31
C GLU A 128 14.09 11.59 -16.97
N TYR A 129 12.86 11.09 -17.04
CA TYR A 129 12.58 9.78 -17.65
C TYR A 129 12.82 9.76 -19.17
N LEU A 130 12.58 10.91 -19.84
CA LEU A 130 12.92 11.06 -21.27
C LEU A 130 14.43 11.01 -21.47
N ARG A 131 15.19 11.72 -20.62
CA ARG A 131 16.65 11.70 -20.66
C ARG A 131 17.21 10.29 -20.39
N GLU A 132 16.63 9.55 -19.43
CA GLU A 132 17.01 8.16 -19.20
C GLU A 132 16.86 7.30 -20.46
N ALA A 133 15.77 7.46 -21.21
CA ALA A 133 15.54 6.66 -22.41
C ALA A 133 16.34 7.14 -23.63
N VAL A 134 16.38 8.45 -23.88
CA VAL A 134 16.99 9.03 -25.08
C VAL A 134 18.53 9.08 -24.97
N VAL A 135 19.03 9.56 -23.81
CA VAL A 135 20.47 9.80 -23.60
C VAL A 135 21.15 8.60 -22.95
N ASN A 136 20.62 8.14 -21.80
CA ASN A 136 21.23 7.07 -21.02
C ASN A 136 20.91 5.67 -21.53
N ARG A 137 20.03 5.55 -22.53
CA ARG A 137 19.64 4.29 -23.17
C ARG A 137 19.10 3.26 -22.21
N ARG A 138 18.33 3.71 -21.22
CA ARG A 138 17.67 2.88 -20.21
C ARG A 138 16.17 3.00 -20.33
N ARG A 139 15.45 1.93 -20.03
CA ARG A 139 14.00 1.98 -19.88
C ARG A 139 13.63 2.82 -18.66
N ALA A 140 12.60 3.63 -18.79
CA ALA A 140 12.13 4.52 -17.75
C ALA A 140 10.61 4.64 -17.75
N MET A 141 10.07 5.10 -16.64
CA MET A 141 8.64 5.36 -16.49
C MET A 141 8.47 6.74 -15.85
N SER A 142 7.45 7.49 -16.30
CA SER A 142 7.15 8.81 -15.73
C SER A 142 6.38 8.67 -14.41
N PRO A 143 6.41 9.68 -13.54
CA PRO A 143 5.32 9.94 -12.60
C PRO A 143 4.01 10.14 -13.37
N SER A 144 2.86 10.04 -12.66
CA SER A 144 1.57 10.37 -13.29
C SER A 144 1.57 11.81 -13.79
N GLN A 145 1.05 12.00 -14.99
CA GLN A 145 0.95 13.31 -15.66
C GLN A 145 -0.32 13.40 -16.49
N VAL A 146 -0.79 14.63 -16.73
CA VAL A 146 -1.96 14.87 -17.57
C VAL A 146 -1.53 15.00 -19.03
N ILE A 147 -2.02 14.10 -19.89
CA ILE A 147 -1.78 14.11 -21.34
C ILE A 147 -3.15 14.16 -22.02
N ASN A 148 -3.37 15.17 -22.83
CA ASN A 148 -4.65 15.38 -23.55
C ASN A 148 -5.88 15.28 -22.62
N GLY A 149 -5.77 15.87 -21.39
CA GLY A 149 -6.87 15.92 -20.41
C GLY A 149 -7.09 14.62 -19.63
N THR A 150 -6.24 13.59 -19.80
CA THR A 150 -6.32 12.34 -19.07
C THR A 150 -5.05 12.15 -18.23
N GLU A 151 -5.20 11.70 -16.99
CA GLU A 151 -4.07 11.36 -16.15
C GLU A 151 -3.48 10.01 -16.58
N CYS A 152 -2.22 10.02 -16.98
CA CYS A 152 -1.53 8.89 -17.58
C CYS A 152 -0.16 8.65 -16.92
N ILE A 153 0.33 7.44 -17.09
CA ILE A 153 1.72 7.05 -16.86
C ILE A 153 2.34 6.81 -18.23
N VAL A 154 3.61 7.19 -18.42
CA VAL A 154 4.35 6.97 -19.66
C VAL A 154 5.46 5.94 -19.41
N PHE A 155 5.40 4.83 -20.12
CA PHE A 155 6.48 3.87 -20.22
C PHE A 155 7.34 4.22 -21.41
N VAL A 156 8.66 4.29 -21.23
CA VAL A 156 9.61 4.64 -22.31
C VAL A 156 10.72 3.63 -22.37
N ILE A 157 11.02 3.18 -23.58
CA ILE A 157 12.20 2.34 -23.86
C ILE A 157 13.10 3.00 -24.92
N PRO A 158 14.41 2.78 -24.89
CA PRO A 158 15.30 3.25 -25.96
C PRO A 158 14.98 2.54 -27.26
N LEU A 159 15.01 3.31 -28.35
CA LEU A 159 14.79 2.85 -29.71
C LEU A 159 16.05 3.10 -30.55
N ASN A 160 16.44 2.16 -31.38
CA ASN A 160 17.59 2.28 -32.26
C ASN A 160 17.19 1.92 -33.71
N GLY A 161 17.68 2.69 -34.65
CA GLY A 161 17.61 2.32 -36.06
C GLY A 161 16.26 2.55 -36.73
N LEU A 162 15.36 3.35 -36.15
CA LEU A 162 14.12 3.78 -36.79
C LEU A 162 14.25 5.26 -37.23
N VAL A 163 13.94 5.53 -38.49
CA VAL A 163 13.95 6.89 -39.08
C VAL A 163 12.59 7.11 -39.74
N ILE A 164 11.84 8.11 -39.28
CA ILE A 164 10.51 8.44 -39.78
C ILE A 164 10.56 9.85 -40.38
N ASN A 165 10.12 10.01 -41.63
CA ASN A 165 10.16 11.26 -42.38
C ASN A 165 11.56 11.96 -42.33
N GLY A 166 12.64 11.16 -42.36
CA GLY A 166 14.00 11.67 -42.26
C GLY A 166 14.49 11.99 -40.83
N THR A 167 13.63 11.91 -39.84
CA THR A 167 13.97 12.17 -38.43
C THR A 167 14.31 10.87 -37.70
N PRO A 168 15.53 10.74 -37.09
CA PRO A 168 15.87 9.60 -36.29
C PRO A 168 15.06 9.56 -34.96
N MET A 169 14.48 8.41 -34.63
CA MET A 169 13.75 8.19 -33.40
C MET A 169 14.64 7.46 -32.40
N TYR A 170 14.70 7.97 -31.16
CA TYR A 170 15.62 7.53 -30.12
C TYR A 170 14.94 6.77 -28.99
N ALA A 171 13.61 6.95 -28.82
CA ALA A 171 12.85 6.18 -27.86
C ALA A 171 11.44 5.89 -28.37
N LEU A 172 10.84 4.82 -27.84
CA LEU A 172 9.45 4.45 -28.01
C LEU A 172 8.75 4.58 -26.66
N ALA A 173 7.63 5.27 -26.61
CA ALA A 173 6.83 5.42 -25.42
C ALA A 173 5.41 4.89 -25.63
N ALA A 174 4.80 4.44 -24.53
CA ALA A 174 3.37 4.19 -24.47
C ALA A 174 2.76 4.91 -23.27
N THR A 175 1.62 5.52 -23.49
CA THR A 175 0.84 6.15 -22.43
C THR A 175 -0.23 5.18 -21.93
N TYR A 176 -0.32 5.03 -20.63
CA TYR A 176 -1.26 4.13 -19.98
C TYR A 176 -2.16 4.93 -19.04
N ASP A 177 -3.47 4.73 -19.16
CA ASP A 177 -4.45 5.42 -18.32
C ASP A 177 -4.23 5.05 -16.83
N LEU A 178 -4.10 6.08 -15.99
CA LEU A 178 -3.82 5.90 -14.58
C LEU A 178 -4.94 5.13 -13.86
N ALA A 179 -6.20 5.37 -14.22
CA ALA A 179 -7.32 4.68 -13.58
C ALA A 179 -7.29 3.18 -13.88
N THR A 180 -6.90 2.79 -15.10
CA THR A 180 -6.72 1.38 -15.48
C THR A 180 -5.54 0.77 -14.71
N PHE A 181 -4.43 1.48 -14.56
CA PHE A 181 -3.26 1.02 -13.82
C PHE A 181 -3.56 0.91 -12.31
N ASP A 182 -4.21 1.91 -11.73
CA ASP A 182 -4.64 1.90 -10.32
C ASP A 182 -5.58 0.72 -10.04
N HIS A 183 -6.51 0.40 -10.96
CA HIS A 183 -7.37 -0.76 -10.85
C HIS A 183 -6.59 -2.08 -10.75
N ILE A 184 -5.51 -2.24 -11.51
CA ILE A 184 -4.65 -3.44 -11.47
C ILE A 184 -3.93 -3.57 -10.13
N ILE A 185 -3.48 -2.44 -9.55
CA ILE A 185 -2.76 -2.41 -8.27
C ILE A 185 -3.73 -2.49 -7.09
N SER A 186 -4.89 -1.86 -7.19
CA SER A 186 -5.82 -1.63 -6.07
C SER A 186 -6.92 -2.68 -5.95
N VAL A 187 -6.95 -3.72 -6.83
CA VAL A 187 -8.02 -4.72 -6.85
C VAL A 187 -8.20 -5.35 -5.46
N ASN A 188 -9.30 -4.98 -4.80
CA ASN A 188 -9.75 -5.52 -3.51
C ASN A 188 -8.73 -5.49 -2.36
N VAL A 189 -7.80 -4.53 -2.37
CA VAL A 189 -6.89 -4.34 -1.24
C VAL A 189 -7.70 -4.07 0.01
N PHE A 190 -7.49 -4.90 1.02
CA PHE A 190 -8.10 -4.75 2.34
C PHE A 190 -9.63 -4.66 2.31
N SER A 191 -10.30 -5.57 1.57
CA SER A 191 -11.77 -5.59 1.44
C SER A 191 -12.35 -4.29 0.88
N GLY A 192 -11.60 -3.61 0.01
CA GLY A 192 -12.02 -2.37 -0.66
C GLY A 192 -12.01 -1.13 0.22
N ARG A 193 -11.50 -1.21 1.46
CA ARG A 193 -11.43 -0.06 2.39
C ARG A 193 -10.02 0.50 2.56
N GLY A 194 -9.02 -0.12 1.92
CA GLY A 194 -7.67 0.40 1.85
C GLY A 194 -7.39 1.14 0.54
N TYR A 195 -6.22 1.74 0.46
CA TYR A 195 -5.71 2.38 -0.75
C TYR A 195 -4.19 2.25 -0.81
N VAL A 196 -3.65 2.42 -2.00
CA VAL A 196 -2.22 2.25 -2.26
C VAL A 196 -1.71 3.44 -3.06
N HIS A 197 -0.57 3.99 -2.65
CA HIS A 197 0.21 4.94 -3.43
C HIS A 197 1.53 4.31 -3.87
N ILE A 198 2.09 4.76 -4.98
CA ILE A 198 3.49 4.50 -5.34
C ILE A 198 4.25 5.81 -5.22
N ILE A 199 5.36 5.78 -4.51
CA ILE A 199 6.20 6.94 -4.25
C ILE A 199 7.66 6.64 -4.56
N GLN A 200 8.46 7.65 -4.74
CA GLN A 200 9.93 7.57 -4.71
C GLN A 200 10.43 7.47 -3.26
N LYS A 201 11.68 7.06 -3.06
CA LYS A 201 12.30 6.96 -1.73
C LYS A 201 12.31 8.29 -0.95
N ASP A 202 12.33 9.42 -1.65
CA ASP A 202 12.26 10.75 -1.06
C ASP A 202 10.82 11.17 -0.67
N GLY A 203 9.82 10.35 -1.03
CA GLY A 203 8.41 10.57 -0.78
C GLY A 203 7.65 11.25 -1.92
N ALA A 204 8.33 11.58 -3.03
CA ALA A 204 7.67 12.16 -4.19
C ALA A 204 6.63 11.18 -4.76
N MET A 205 5.43 11.68 -5.05
CA MET A 205 4.32 10.87 -5.54
C MET A 205 4.58 10.45 -6.99
N VAL A 206 4.58 9.14 -7.24
CA VAL A 206 4.66 8.55 -8.59
C VAL A 206 3.26 8.21 -9.09
N ILE A 207 2.50 7.47 -8.29
CA ILE A 207 1.12 7.09 -8.59
C ILE A 207 0.27 7.36 -7.36
N ARG A 208 -0.77 8.14 -7.56
CA ARG A 208 -1.79 8.42 -6.56
C ARG A 208 -2.96 7.47 -6.71
N SER A 209 -3.43 6.89 -5.64
CA SER A 209 -4.65 6.09 -5.67
C SER A 209 -5.87 6.93 -6.01
N SER A 210 -6.74 6.39 -6.86
CA SER A 210 -8.05 6.94 -7.17
C SER A 210 -9.13 6.52 -6.16
N SER A 211 -8.78 5.72 -5.15
CA SER A 211 -9.72 5.27 -4.12
C SER A 211 -10.38 6.44 -3.39
N GLN A 212 -11.70 6.35 -3.21
CA GLN A 212 -12.46 7.32 -2.42
C GLN A 212 -12.00 7.43 -0.94
N TYR A 213 -11.27 6.45 -0.46
CA TYR A 213 -10.71 6.43 0.90
C TYR A 213 -9.34 7.11 0.98
N ALA A 214 -8.71 7.39 -0.17
CA ALA A 214 -7.43 8.07 -0.20
C ALA A 214 -7.62 9.56 0.08
N PRO A 215 -6.99 10.12 1.13
CA PRO A 215 -7.05 11.55 1.37
C PRO A 215 -6.33 12.29 0.25
N GLN A 216 -6.75 13.53 0.00
CA GLN A 216 -6.00 14.41 -0.89
C GLN A 216 -4.66 14.74 -0.24
N THR A 217 -3.60 14.11 -0.74
CA THR A 217 -2.23 14.35 -0.30
C THR A 217 -1.53 15.32 -1.25
N GLY A 218 -0.52 16.04 -0.75
CA GLY A 218 0.33 16.89 -1.59
C GLY A 218 1.20 16.09 -2.55
N TYR A 219 2.12 16.77 -3.23
CA TYR A 219 3.07 16.14 -4.16
C TYR A 219 4.08 15.20 -3.49
N ASN A 220 4.26 15.29 -2.17
CA ASN A 220 5.15 14.43 -1.41
C ASN A 220 4.41 13.82 -0.22
N LEU A 221 4.25 12.49 -0.26
CA LEU A 221 3.50 11.74 0.74
C LEU A 221 4.18 11.78 2.12
N LEU A 222 5.49 11.61 2.18
CA LEU A 222 6.21 11.60 3.46
C LEU A 222 6.16 12.96 4.15
N SER A 223 6.13 14.05 3.39
CA SER A 223 5.90 15.37 3.93
C SER A 223 4.49 15.53 4.50
N SER A 224 3.48 14.96 3.84
CA SER A 224 2.09 14.96 4.33
C SER A 224 1.96 14.17 5.65
N LEU A 225 2.79 13.15 5.84
CA LEU A 225 2.83 12.33 7.06
C LEU A 225 3.65 12.96 8.20
N SER A 226 4.31 14.08 7.97
CA SER A 226 5.15 14.74 9.01
C SER A 226 4.36 15.25 10.21
N SER A 227 3.05 15.46 10.05
CA SER A 227 2.14 15.98 11.09
C SER A 227 1.32 14.91 11.79
N VAL A 228 1.49 13.63 11.45
CA VAL A 228 0.76 12.53 12.10
C VAL A 228 1.58 11.90 13.22
N MET A 229 0.90 11.36 14.22
CA MET A 229 1.54 10.69 15.36
C MET A 229 1.72 9.21 15.03
N MET A 230 2.97 8.80 14.83
CA MET A 230 3.32 7.38 14.65
C MET A 230 3.22 6.65 15.98
N GLU A 231 2.77 5.38 15.93
CA GLU A 231 2.70 4.50 17.10
C GLU A 231 3.99 3.67 17.23
N ASP A 232 4.13 2.94 18.34
CA ASP A 232 5.19 1.98 18.59
C ASP A 232 6.63 2.53 18.64
N GLY A 233 6.76 3.84 18.91
CA GLY A 233 8.07 4.49 18.96
C GLY A 233 8.75 4.67 17.61
N MET A 234 8.05 4.34 16.51
CA MET A 234 8.53 4.61 15.16
C MET A 234 8.43 6.10 14.85
N SER A 235 9.33 6.57 14.01
CA SER A 235 9.36 7.96 13.55
C SER A 235 9.52 8.02 12.03
N LEU A 236 9.06 9.10 11.41
CA LEU A 236 9.21 9.30 9.98
C LEU A 236 10.67 9.25 9.48
N PRO A 237 11.67 9.79 10.21
CA PRO A 237 13.08 9.61 9.84
C PRO A 237 13.54 8.15 9.83
N GLN A 238 13.06 7.31 10.76
CA GLN A 238 13.37 5.88 10.77
C GLN A 238 12.76 5.16 9.56
N ILE A 239 11.51 5.47 9.20
CA ILE A 239 10.86 4.93 8.00
C ILE A 239 11.65 5.33 6.74
N LYS A 240 12.09 6.59 6.64
CA LYS A 240 12.94 7.05 5.52
C LYS A 240 14.28 6.32 5.47
N ALA A 241 14.91 6.06 6.61
CA ALA A 241 16.15 5.30 6.68
C ALA A 241 15.94 3.85 6.23
N ASP A 242 14.87 3.20 6.67
CA ASP A 242 14.48 1.86 6.25
C ASP A 242 14.24 1.78 4.74
N MET A 243 13.49 2.71 4.19
CA MET A 243 13.25 2.82 2.75
C MET A 243 14.57 3.05 1.99
N GLY A 244 15.48 3.87 2.54
CA GLY A 244 16.83 4.09 2.00
C GLY A 244 17.62 2.79 1.86
N MET A 245 17.50 1.88 2.83
CA MET A 245 18.13 0.56 2.85
C MET A 245 17.42 -0.51 2.01
N GLY A 246 16.27 -0.20 1.43
CA GLY A 246 15.48 -1.18 0.65
C GLY A 246 14.61 -2.09 1.51
N ASN A 247 14.39 -1.76 2.78
CA ASN A 247 13.57 -2.54 3.70
C ASN A 247 12.06 -2.32 3.49
N SER A 248 11.26 -3.27 3.94
CA SER A 248 9.79 -3.16 4.04
C SER A 248 9.35 -3.16 5.49
N GLY A 249 8.22 -2.52 5.79
CA GLY A 249 7.69 -2.52 7.14
C GLY A 249 6.21 -2.13 7.21
N VAL A 250 5.67 -2.24 8.42
CA VAL A 250 4.30 -1.83 8.75
C VAL A 250 4.35 -0.98 10.02
N VAL A 251 3.66 0.15 9.98
CA VAL A 251 3.56 1.10 11.10
C VAL A 251 2.11 1.51 11.26
N ALA A 252 1.64 1.63 12.51
CA ALA A 252 0.37 2.26 12.80
C ALA A 252 0.58 3.75 13.11
N TYR A 253 -0.38 4.57 12.70
CA TYR A 253 -0.41 5.99 13.06
C TYR A 253 -1.85 6.46 13.26
N SER A 254 -2.01 7.58 13.96
CA SER A 254 -3.29 8.27 14.09
C SER A 254 -3.34 9.45 13.11
N ASP A 255 -4.37 9.48 12.26
CA ASP A 255 -4.59 10.58 11.33
C ASP A 255 -5.08 11.84 12.06
N LYS A 256 -5.32 12.91 11.31
CA LYS A 256 -5.78 14.21 11.88
C LYS A 256 -7.18 14.14 12.50
N GLU A 257 -7.97 13.18 12.08
CA GLU A 257 -9.31 12.89 12.59
C GLU A 257 -9.29 11.91 13.78
N GLY A 258 -8.10 11.47 14.22
CA GLY A 258 -7.91 10.53 15.32
C GLY A 258 -8.17 9.06 14.94
N ARG A 259 -8.35 8.74 13.66
CA ARG A 259 -8.53 7.37 13.20
C ARG A 259 -7.18 6.67 13.13
N ARG A 260 -7.12 5.46 13.63
CA ARG A 260 -5.92 4.64 13.56
C ARG A 260 -5.80 3.96 12.19
N VAL A 261 -4.65 4.10 11.56
CA VAL A 261 -4.37 3.58 10.21
C VAL A 261 -3.07 2.79 10.22
N TYR A 262 -3.09 1.60 9.67
CA TYR A 262 -1.86 0.89 9.31
C TYR A 262 -1.33 1.44 8.00
N MET A 263 -0.03 1.69 7.96
CA MET A 263 0.73 2.03 6.76
C MET A 263 1.79 0.97 6.55
N ALA A 264 1.72 0.28 5.41
CA ALA A 264 2.74 -0.66 4.98
C ALA A 264 3.58 -0.01 3.87
N TYR A 265 4.90 -0.18 3.91
CA TYR A 265 5.82 0.27 2.87
C TYR A 265 6.65 -0.90 2.35
N THR A 266 6.71 -1.06 1.03
CA THR A 266 7.36 -2.20 0.39
C THR A 266 8.05 -1.74 -0.90
N PRO A 267 9.34 -2.08 -1.12
CA PRO A 267 10.03 -1.69 -2.34
C PRO A 267 9.44 -2.39 -3.57
N LEU A 268 9.41 -1.68 -4.70
CA LEU A 268 8.98 -2.20 -6.00
C LEU A 268 10.17 -2.76 -6.78
N GLY A 269 10.51 -4.02 -6.52
CA GLY A 269 11.63 -4.70 -7.18
C GLY A 269 12.96 -3.97 -6.95
N ASN A 270 13.75 -3.76 -8.01
CA ASN A 270 15.02 -3.05 -7.98
C ASN A 270 14.88 -1.55 -8.30
N SER A 271 13.68 -0.99 -8.21
CA SER A 271 13.43 0.43 -8.47
C SER A 271 13.67 1.29 -7.22
N GLU A 272 13.82 2.59 -7.44
CA GLU A 272 13.83 3.61 -6.37
C GLU A 272 12.43 3.90 -5.82
N TRP A 273 11.44 3.04 -6.14
CA TRP A 273 10.04 3.25 -5.80
C TRP A 273 9.56 2.34 -4.70
N TYR A 274 8.58 2.84 -3.96
CA TYR A 274 7.93 2.15 -2.87
C TYR A 274 6.41 2.12 -3.07
N LEU A 275 5.84 0.97 -2.83
CA LEU A 275 4.41 0.83 -2.62
C LEU A 275 4.08 1.19 -1.17
N MET A 276 3.14 2.13 -0.99
CA MET A 276 2.62 2.56 0.31
C MET A 276 1.16 2.16 0.42
N GLY A 277 0.88 1.13 1.19
CA GLY A 277 -0.49 0.64 1.46
C GLY A 277 -1.05 1.23 2.75
N PHE A 278 -2.30 1.67 2.74
CA PHE A 278 -2.99 2.26 3.88
C PHE A 278 -4.30 1.54 4.13
N VAL A 279 -4.56 1.19 5.38
CA VAL A 279 -5.81 0.53 5.77
C VAL A 279 -6.19 0.91 7.19
N PRO A 280 -7.47 1.26 7.48
CA PRO A 280 -7.92 1.48 8.83
C PRO A 280 -7.72 0.24 9.71
N VAL A 281 -7.25 0.44 10.94
CA VAL A 281 -6.98 -0.64 11.91
C VAL A 281 -8.22 -1.50 12.16
N GLU A 282 -9.40 -0.87 12.19
CA GLU A 282 -10.69 -1.54 12.40
C GLU A 282 -11.01 -2.55 11.28
N VAL A 283 -10.56 -2.28 10.05
CA VAL A 283 -10.78 -3.18 8.89
C VAL A 283 -9.96 -4.46 9.04
N VAL A 284 -8.71 -4.31 9.44
CA VAL A 284 -7.79 -5.45 9.63
C VAL A 284 -8.20 -6.26 10.85
N ASN A 285 -8.53 -5.59 11.94
CA ASN A 285 -8.79 -6.21 13.24
C ASN A 285 -10.26 -6.63 13.43
N ALA A 286 -11.15 -6.40 12.48
CA ALA A 286 -12.60 -6.63 12.64
C ALA A 286 -12.96 -8.04 13.15
N LYS A 287 -12.30 -9.08 12.63
CA LYS A 287 -12.52 -10.48 13.09
C LYS A 287 -11.97 -10.71 14.49
N SER A 288 -10.80 -10.15 14.78
CA SER A 288 -10.12 -10.31 16.07
C SER A 288 -10.81 -9.53 17.18
N GLU A 289 -11.38 -8.37 16.86
CA GLU A 289 -12.16 -7.56 17.79
C GLU A 289 -13.44 -8.29 18.23
N LEU A 290 -14.12 -9.00 17.32
CA LEU A 290 -15.25 -9.85 17.66
C LEU A 290 -14.85 -10.96 18.63
N LEU A 291 -13.73 -11.64 18.39
CA LEU A 291 -13.20 -12.68 19.28
C LEU A 291 -12.84 -12.11 20.66
N MET A 292 -12.20 -10.95 20.68
CA MET A 292 -11.84 -10.28 21.94
C MET A 292 -13.07 -9.89 22.74
N ARG A 293 -14.13 -9.37 22.11
CA ARG A 293 -15.37 -9.01 22.75
C ARG A 293 -16.11 -10.24 23.32
N THR A 294 -16.17 -11.34 22.55
CA THR A 294 -16.80 -12.58 23.02
C THR A 294 -16.03 -13.20 24.19
N THR A 295 -14.70 -13.16 24.18
CA THR A 295 -13.85 -13.62 25.28
C THR A 295 -14.08 -12.79 26.56
N LEU A 296 -14.14 -11.46 26.43
CA LEU A 296 -14.44 -10.58 27.58
C LEU A 296 -15.81 -10.88 28.18
N LEU A 297 -16.83 -11.08 27.34
CA LEU A 297 -18.16 -11.45 27.80
C LEU A 297 -18.17 -12.80 28.53
N LEU A 298 -17.43 -13.78 28.04
CA LEU A 298 -17.28 -15.09 28.65
C LEU A 298 -16.57 -14.98 30.03
N CYS A 299 -15.47 -14.23 30.11
CA CYS A 299 -14.79 -13.96 31.38
C CYS A 299 -15.71 -13.25 32.40
N ALA A 300 -16.48 -12.27 31.96
CA ALA A 300 -17.46 -11.58 32.81
C ALA A 300 -18.57 -12.52 33.29
N ALA A 301 -19.09 -13.39 32.42
CA ALA A 301 -20.10 -14.37 32.78
C ALA A 301 -19.57 -15.40 33.81
N ILE A 302 -18.34 -15.90 33.63
CA ILE A 302 -17.70 -16.82 34.58
C ILE A 302 -17.51 -16.15 35.94
N THR A 303 -17.00 -14.91 35.98
CA THR A 303 -16.83 -14.14 37.22
C THR A 303 -18.16 -13.87 37.91
N LEU A 304 -19.21 -13.56 37.18
CA LEU A 304 -20.56 -13.33 37.73
C LEU A 304 -21.15 -14.64 38.29
N ALA A 305 -21.05 -15.75 37.58
CA ALA A 305 -21.52 -17.06 38.03
C ALA A 305 -20.81 -17.49 39.31
N PHE A 306 -19.49 -17.24 39.39
CA PHE A 306 -18.70 -17.54 40.57
C PHE A 306 -19.11 -16.65 41.75
N ALA A 307 -19.36 -15.35 41.54
CA ALA A 307 -19.86 -14.45 42.56
C ALA A 307 -21.24 -14.87 43.11
N MET A 308 -22.15 -15.32 42.23
CA MET A 308 -23.48 -15.83 42.63
C MET A 308 -23.38 -17.11 43.47
N LEU A 309 -22.46 -18.00 43.08
CA LEU A 309 -22.22 -19.26 43.82
C LEU A 309 -21.70 -18.98 45.23
N VAL A 310 -20.80 -17.98 45.38
CA VAL A 310 -20.33 -17.51 46.71
C VAL A 310 -21.48 -16.91 47.51
N ALA A 311 -22.27 -16.04 46.92
CA ALA A 311 -23.40 -15.41 47.58
C ALA A 311 -24.43 -16.48 48.09
N TYR A 312 -24.71 -17.49 47.25
CA TYR A 312 -25.57 -18.61 47.62
C TYR A 312 -25.07 -19.43 48.80
N GLN A 313 -23.74 -19.65 48.93
CA GLN A 313 -23.18 -20.37 50.07
C GLN A 313 -23.11 -19.55 51.37
N MET A 314 -23.30 -18.22 51.26
CA MET A 314 -23.30 -17.32 52.40
C MET A 314 -24.74 -17.07 52.96
N LEU A 315 -25.77 -17.40 52.22
CA LEU A 315 -27.19 -17.36 52.63
C LEU A 315 -27.58 -18.67 53.35
#